data_af04490f439f7bd2dca39537895d3a67
#
_entry.id   af04490f439f7bd2dca39537895d3a67
#
_cell.length_a   1.000
_cell.length_b   1.000
_cell.length_c   1.000
_cell.angle_alpha   90.00
_cell.angle_beta   90.00
_cell.angle_gamma   90.00
#
_symmetry.space_group_name_H-M   'P 1'
#
loop_
_entity.id
_entity.type
_entity.pdbx_description
1 polymer ?
#
loop_
_entity_poly.entity_id
_entity_poly.type
_entity_poly.pdbx_seq_one_letter_code
_entity_poly.pdbx_strand_id
1 'polypeptide(L)'
;MVDVASQKSWKAIVEKLQVISNPDGQQGLLQAFSETAAPTVLGFVNAHAMNLVARNADYYEALSAADVLLRDGVGMAILYRRLGLDPGLNMNGTDFIPQLLATFKGRRVAFWGTEEPFLSQAAQRSETLFGVQVVSVCHGFAEMDTYSNLAQQLRPELIVLGMGMPKQEAVAARLKAIDMPCLIVCGGAILDFLGGKVTRAPLWLRRLGCEWLFRLMREPKRLFKRYVMGNPMFLLRTLFCTKSATQDAENTPRPF
;
A
#
# COMPACT_ATOMS: atom_id res chain seq x y z
N MET A 1 19.08 -6.63 20.36
CA MET A 1 19.15 -7.92 19.67
C MET A 1 18.02 -7.97 18.64
N VAL A 2 18.30 -8.31 17.38
CA VAL A 2 17.24 -8.55 16.38
C VAL A 2 16.70 -9.94 16.67
N ASP A 3 15.43 -10.03 17.07
CA ASP A 3 14.77 -11.27 17.44
C ASP A 3 14.62 -12.19 16.21
N VAL A 4 14.84 -13.49 16.39
CA VAL A 4 14.75 -14.52 15.35
C VAL A 4 13.34 -14.56 14.71
N ALA A 5 12.29 -14.38 15.51
CA ALA A 5 10.91 -14.30 15.02
C ALA A 5 10.71 -13.11 14.07
N SER A 6 11.26 -11.95 14.42
CA SER A 6 11.24 -10.74 13.59
C SER A 6 11.96 -10.94 12.24
N GLN A 7 13.09 -11.68 12.22
CA GLN A 7 13.78 -11.99 10.97
C GLN A 7 12.96 -12.92 10.06
N LYS A 8 12.30 -13.92 10.64
CA LYS A 8 11.42 -14.85 9.90
C LYS A 8 10.25 -14.11 9.26
N SER A 9 9.59 -13.22 10.01
CA SER A 9 8.48 -12.41 9.48
C SER A 9 8.94 -11.45 8.38
N TRP A 10 10.11 -10.82 8.52
CA TRP A 10 10.70 -9.97 7.48
C TRP A 10 10.94 -10.73 6.18
N LYS A 11 11.58 -11.91 6.29
CA LYS A 11 11.87 -12.78 5.17
C LYS A 11 10.60 -13.17 4.42
N ALA A 12 9.57 -13.61 5.15
CA ALA A 12 8.28 -13.99 4.57
C ALA A 12 7.64 -12.85 3.77
N ILE A 13 7.68 -11.60 4.28
CA ILE A 13 7.15 -10.44 3.55
C ILE A 13 7.99 -10.13 2.30
N VAL A 14 9.34 -10.21 2.39
CA VAL A 14 10.21 -9.99 1.23
C VAL A 14 9.95 -11.02 0.13
N GLU A 15 9.75 -12.29 0.48
CA GLU A 15 9.42 -13.37 -0.45
C GLU A 15 8.04 -13.21 -1.08
N LYS A 16 7.10 -12.62 -0.36
CA LYS A 16 5.73 -12.37 -0.84
C LYS A 16 5.63 -11.15 -1.78
N LEU A 17 6.58 -10.23 -1.74
CA LEU A 17 6.55 -9.04 -2.58
C LEU A 17 6.60 -9.40 -4.07
N GLN A 18 5.61 -8.93 -4.81
CA GLN A 18 5.61 -9.00 -6.27
C GLN A 18 6.50 -7.89 -6.84
N VAL A 19 7.55 -8.27 -7.53
CA VAL A 19 8.47 -7.34 -8.19
C VAL A 19 7.97 -7.07 -9.61
N ILE A 20 7.71 -5.81 -9.91
CA ILE A 20 7.34 -5.34 -11.24
C ILE A 20 8.58 -4.75 -11.90
N SER A 21 9.10 -5.40 -12.92
CA SER A 21 10.41 -5.06 -13.51
C SER A 21 10.33 -3.96 -14.57
N ASN A 22 9.18 -3.80 -15.23
CA ASN A 22 9.03 -2.90 -16.37
C ASN A 22 7.60 -2.32 -16.47
N PRO A 23 7.38 -1.28 -17.31
CA PRO A 23 6.06 -0.67 -17.49
C PRO A 23 4.98 -1.63 -18.03
N ASP A 24 5.34 -2.61 -18.85
CA ASP A 24 4.38 -3.58 -19.41
C ASP A 24 3.83 -4.48 -18.29
N GLY A 25 4.69 -4.93 -17.37
CA GLY A 25 4.26 -5.66 -16.18
C GLY A 25 3.35 -4.83 -15.27
N GLN A 26 3.61 -3.51 -15.16
CA GLN A 26 2.71 -2.61 -14.43
C GLN A 26 1.35 -2.50 -15.12
N GLN A 27 1.33 -2.38 -16.43
CA GLN A 27 0.08 -2.29 -17.20
C GLN A 27 -0.72 -3.60 -17.12
N GLY A 28 -0.05 -4.75 -17.21
CA GLY A 28 -0.69 -6.07 -17.04
C GLY A 28 -1.31 -6.21 -15.64
N LEU A 29 -0.63 -5.74 -14.60
CA LEU A 29 -1.17 -5.75 -13.25
C LEU A 29 -2.41 -4.84 -13.09
N LEU A 30 -2.40 -3.64 -13.69
CA LEU A 30 -3.55 -2.73 -13.70
C LEU A 30 -4.76 -3.37 -14.38
N GLN A 31 -4.56 -4.05 -15.50
CA GLN A 31 -5.60 -4.78 -16.20
C GLN A 31 -6.15 -5.94 -15.35
N ALA A 32 -5.29 -6.78 -14.78
CA ALA A 32 -5.70 -7.90 -13.93
C ALA A 32 -6.54 -7.42 -12.73
N PHE A 33 -6.18 -6.29 -12.11
CA PHE A 33 -6.98 -5.72 -11.04
C PHE A 33 -8.34 -5.19 -11.50
N SER A 34 -8.45 -4.69 -12.72
CA SER A 34 -9.75 -4.27 -13.26
C SER A 34 -10.70 -5.45 -13.56
N GLU A 35 -10.17 -6.66 -13.70
CA GLU A 35 -10.91 -7.88 -13.99
C GLU A 35 -11.12 -8.77 -12.76
N THR A 36 -10.83 -8.26 -11.56
CA THR A 36 -10.93 -9.00 -10.29
C THR A 36 -12.33 -9.58 -10.09
N ALA A 37 -12.42 -10.91 -9.97
CA ALA A 37 -13.65 -11.66 -9.80
C ALA A 37 -13.90 -12.14 -8.36
N ALA A 38 -12.95 -11.90 -7.46
CA ALA A 38 -12.99 -12.30 -6.05
C ALA A 38 -12.45 -11.18 -5.15
N PRO A 39 -12.72 -11.19 -3.83
CA PRO A 39 -12.15 -10.21 -2.92
C PRO A 39 -10.61 -10.29 -2.94
N THR A 40 -9.97 -9.24 -3.44
CA THR A 40 -8.52 -9.18 -3.64
C THR A 40 -7.94 -7.99 -2.89
N VAL A 41 -6.91 -8.22 -2.07
CA VAL A 41 -6.26 -7.18 -1.27
C VAL A 41 -4.90 -6.81 -1.86
N LEU A 42 -4.73 -5.53 -2.17
CA LEU A 42 -3.46 -4.93 -2.59
C LEU A 42 -2.85 -4.10 -1.45
N GLY A 43 -1.64 -4.45 -1.04
CA GLY A 43 -0.86 -3.73 -0.05
C GLY A 43 0.44 -3.13 -0.62
N PHE A 44 0.95 -2.09 0.06
CA PHE A 44 2.23 -1.46 -0.28
C PHE A 44 3.20 -1.56 0.90
N VAL A 45 4.39 -2.10 0.63
CA VAL A 45 5.40 -2.34 1.66
C VAL A 45 6.56 -1.36 1.53
N ASN A 46 6.76 -0.57 2.58
CA ASN A 46 7.87 0.38 2.71
C ASN A 46 8.65 0.13 4.02
N ALA A 47 9.68 0.91 4.28
CA ALA A 47 10.51 0.79 5.48
C ALA A 47 9.70 0.85 6.79
N HIS A 48 8.62 1.64 6.83
CA HIS A 48 7.74 1.73 8.00
C HIS A 48 6.93 0.45 8.19
N ALA A 49 6.36 -0.11 7.11
CA ALA A 49 5.67 -1.39 7.12
C ALA A 49 6.59 -2.51 7.67
N MET A 50 7.82 -2.60 7.17
CA MET A 50 8.79 -3.59 7.66
C MET A 50 9.15 -3.42 9.13
N ASN A 51 9.24 -2.16 9.61
CA ASN A 51 9.43 -1.90 11.04
C ASN A 51 8.22 -2.32 11.89
N LEU A 52 7.01 -2.19 11.37
CA LEU A 52 5.78 -2.68 12.03
C LEU A 52 5.75 -4.21 12.06
N VAL A 53 6.04 -4.88 10.94
CA VAL A 53 6.17 -6.35 10.86
C VAL A 53 7.08 -6.91 11.94
N ALA A 54 8.19 -6.21 12.25
CA ALA A 54 9.15 -6.66 13.24
C ALA A 54 8.67 -6.57 14.70
N ARG A 55 7.56 -5.89 15.00
CA ARG A 55 7.16 -5.57 16.38
C ARG A 55 5.65 -5.67 16.65
N ASN A 56 4.87 -6.00 15.65
CA ASN A 56 3.42 -6.10 15.75
C ASN A 56 2.95 -7.35 14.98
N ALA A 57 2.61 -8.41 15.70
CA ALA A 57 2.18 -9.67 15.13
C ALA A 57 0.86 -9.53 14.36
N ASP A 58 -0.12 -8.80 14.90
CA ASP A 58 -1.42 -8.60 14.25
C ASP A 58 -1.26 -7.87 12.90
N TYR A 59 -0.33 -6.90 12.85
CA TYR A 59 0.00 -6.23 11.60
C TYR A 59 0.66 -7.16 10.60
N TYR A 60 1.60 -8.00 11.06
CA TYR A 60 2.23 -9.01 10.22
C TYR A 60 1.20 -9.98 9.63
N GLU A 61 0.27 -10.46 10.44
CA GLU A 61 -0.80 -11.35 9.99
C GLU A 61 -1.71 -10.66 8.96
N ALA A 62 -2.18 -9.45 9.26
CA ALA A 62 -3.03 -8.68 8.35
C ALA A 62 -2.34 -8.37 7.01
N LEU A 63 -1.06 -7.97 7.05
CA LEU A 63 -0.28 -7.71 5.84
C LEU A 63 -0.02 -9.00 5.05
N SER A 64 0.25 -10.11 5.75
CA SER A 64 0.48 -11.42 5.13
C SER A 64 -0.78 -11.99 4.48
N ALA A 65 -1.97 -11.58 4.90
CA ALA A 65 -3.24 -11.97 4.30
C ALA A 65 -3.53 -11.27 2.96
N ALA A 66 -2.81 -10.18 2.63
CA ALA A 66 -2.96 -9.50 1.33
C ALA A 66 -2.59 -10.44 0.18
N ASP A 67 -3.28 -10.33 -0.95
CA ASP A 67 -3.02 -11.17 -2.14
C ASP A 67 -1.82 -10.67 -2.92
N VAL A 68 -1.70 -9.36 -3.06
CA VAL A 68 -0.60 -8.71 -3.76
C VAL A 68 0.06 -7.69 -2.84
N LEU A 69 1.37 -7.79 -2.69
CA LEU A 69 2.19 -6.82 -1.99
C LEU A 69 3.17 -6.18 -2.99
N LEU A 70 3.14 -4.86 -3.10
CA LEU A 70 4.02 -4.10 -3.98
C LEU A 70 5.06 -3.31 -3.18
N ARG A 71 6.24 -3.19 -3.75
CA ARG A 71 7.34 -2.43 -3.16
C ARG A 71 7.10 -0.93 -3.23
N ASP A 72 7.20 -0.24 -2.09
CA ASP A 72 7.10 1.22 -1.99
C ASP A 72 8.37 1.83 -1.38
N GLY A 73 8.98 2.74 -2.11
CA GLY A 73 10.04 3.61 -1.65
C GLY A 73 11.46 3.06 -1.75
N VAL A 74 12.41 3.98 -1.59
CA VAL A 74 13.86 3.74 -1.74
C VAL A 74 14.41 2.78 -0.69
N GLY A 75 13.87 2.77 0.53
CA GLY A 75 14.31 1.86 1.59
C GLY A 75 14.22 0.40 1.17
N MET A 76 13.09 0.00 0.61
CA MET A 76 12.90 -1.37 0.11
C MET A 76 13.83 -1.69 -1.06
N ALA A 77 14.14 -0.71 -1.92
CA ALA A 77 15.14 -0.92 -2.98
C ALA A 77 16.54 -1.18 -2.42
N ILE A 78 16.92 -0.52 -1.33
CA ILE A 78 18.19 -0.78 -0.62
C ILE A 78 18.20 -2.20 -0.07
N LEU A 79 17.12 -2.65 0.59
CA LEU A 79 17.00 -4.02 1.11
C LEU A 79 17.19 -5.05 -0.02
N TYR A 80 16.47 -4.89 -1.14
CA TYR A 80 16.57 -5.82 -2.28
C TYR A 80 17.97 -5.89 -2.85
N ARG A 81 18.59 -4.75 -3.13
CA ARG A 81 19.97 -4.71 -3.64
C ARG A 81 20.96 -5.37 -2.68
N ARG A 82 20.80 -5.16 -1.37
CA ARG A 82 21.63 -5.83 -0.37
C ARG A 82 21.47 -7.35 -0.39
N LEU A 83 20.27 -7.84 -0.67
CA LEU A 83 19.99 -9.26 -0.83
C LEU A 83 20.44 -9.81 -2.19
N GLY A 84 21.02 -8.98 -3.07
CA GLY A 84 21.39 -9.36 -4.43
C GLY A 84 20.19 -9.59 -5.35
N LEU A 85 19.05 -8.95 -5.04
CA LEU A 85 17.82 -9.04 -5.81
C LEU A 85 17.57 -7.74 -6.60
N ASP A 86 16.94 -7.85 -7.76
CA ASP A 86 16.45 -6.68 -8.49
C ASP A 86 15.24 -6.08 -7.75
N PRO A 87 15.27 -4.79 -7.38
CA PRO A 87 14.12 -4.15 -6.75
C PRO A 87 12.97 -3.85 -7.71
N GLY A 88 13.14 -3.93 -9.02
CA GLY A 88 12.17 -3.52 -10.02
C GLY A 88 11.74 -2.06 -9.91
N LEU A 89 10.56 -1.73 -10.44
CA LEU A 89 9.96 -0.41 -10.38
C LEU A 89 9.55 -0.03 -8.95
N ASN A 90 9.55 1.28 -8.67
CA ASN A 90 8.99 1.79 -7.43
C ASN A 90 7.46 1.91 -7.54
N MET A 91 6.74 0.90 -7.04
CA MET A 91 5.29 0.79 -7.12
C MET A 91 4.60 1.56 -5.98
N ASN A 92 5.01 2.83 -5.73
CA ASN A 92 4.39 3.60 -4.65
C ASN A 92 2.90 3.88 -4.91
N GLY A 93 2.08 3.78 -3.86
CA GLY A 93 0.63 3.93 -3.96
C GLY A 93 0.20 5.29 -4.52
N THR A 94 0.98 6.37 -4.29
CA THR A 94 0.61 7.71 -4.74
C THR A 94 0.72 7.89 -6.26
N ASP A 95 1.55 7.10 -6.95
CA ASP A 95 1.64 7.10 -8.42
C ASP A 95 0.80 5.98 -9.04
N PHE A 96 0.69 4.83 -8.36
CA PHE A 96 -0.02 3.66 -8.88
C PHE A 96 -1.55 3.79 -8.76
N ILE A 97 -2.06 4.24 -7.60
CA ILE A 97 -3.52 4.28 -7.34
C ILE A 97 -4.27 5.21 -8.29
N PRO A 98 -3.77 6.41 -8.69
CA PRO A 98 -4.41 7.21 -9.74
C PRO A 98 -4.54 6.49 -11.09
N GLN A 99 -3.54 5.71 -11.50
CA GLN A 99 -3.61 4.90 -12.70
C GLN A 99 -4.64 3.77 -12.56
N LEU A 100 -4.67 3.14 -11.39
CA LEU A 100 -5.67 2.12 -11.07
C LEU A 100 -7.09 2.71 -11.10
N LEU A 101 -7.33 3.88 -10.51
CA LEU A 101 -8.63 4.54 -10.56
C LEU A 101 -9.10 4.80 -12.01
N ALA A 102 -8.19 5.15 -12.91
CA ALA A 102 -8.51 5.35 -14.32
C ALA A 102 -9.01 4.05 -15.02
N THR A 103 -8.54 2.87 -14.58
CA THR A 103 -9.05 1.58 -15.11
C THR A 103 -10.44 1.22 -14.57
N PHE A 104 -10.88 1.89 -13.51
CA PHE A 104 -12.22 1.73 -12.91
C PHE A 104 -13.23 2.79 -13.38
N LYS A 105 -12.99 3.43 -14.52
CA LYS A 105 -13.93 4.41 -15.11
C LYS A 105 -15.34 3.83 -15.24
N GLY A 106 -16.34 4.57 -14.74
CA GLY A 106 -17.75 4.16 -14.72
C GLY A 106 -18.11 3.13 -13.66
N ARG A 107 -17.14 2.61 -12.89
CA ARG A 107 -17.33 1.56 -11.89
C ARG A 107 -17.52 2.12 -10.48
N ARG A 108 -18.11 1.32 -9.61
CA ARG A 108 -18.49 1.68 -8.24
C ARG A 108 -17.27 1.64 -7.32
N VAL A 109 -16.90 2.80 -6.77
CA VAL A 109 -15.71 2.96 -5.91
C VAL A 109 -16.12 3.48 -4.53
N ALA A 110 -15.46 2.97 -3.48
CA ALA A 110 -15.60 3.48 -2.12
C ALA A 110 -14.27 4.06 -1.63
N PHE A 111 -14.32 5.21 -0.94
CA PHE A 111 -13.17 5.84 -0.30
C PHE A 111 -13.37 5.89 1.21
N TRP A 112 -12.54 5.13 1.93
CA TRP A 112 -12.61 5.05 3.39
C TRP A 112 -11.28 5.43 4.02
N GLY A 113 -11.26 6.56 4.71
CA GLY A 113 -10.04 7.09 5.31
C GLY A 113 -10.09 8.58 5.51
N THR A 114 -8.98 9.17 5.89
CA THR A 114 -8.84 10.61 6.16
C THR A 114 -10.02 11.22 6.95
N GLU A 115 -10.27 12.50 6.80
CA GLU A 115 -11.33 13.26 7.48
C GLU A 115 -11.91 14.31 6.54
N GLU A 116 -13.08 14.85 6.88
CA GLU A 116 -13.68 15.98 6.16
C GLU A 116 -12.88 17.28 6.38
N PRO A 117 -12.82 18.20 5.40
CA PRO A 117 -13.50 18.13 4.08
C PRO A 117 -12.71 17.37 3.01
N PHE A 118 -11.54 16.85 3.35
CA PHE A 118 -10.58 16.26 2.39
C PHE A 118 -11.11 14.96 1.78
N LEU A 119 -11.93 14.21 2.52
CA LEU A 119 -12.55 12.98 2.04
C LEU A 119 -13.55 13.26 0.91
N SER A 120 -14.46 14.20 1.11
CA SER A 120 -15.42 14.63 0.08
C SER A 120 -14.72 15.25 -1.13
N GLN A 121 -13.65 16.02 -0.92
CA GLN A 121 -12.85 16.58 -2.01
C GLN A 121 -12.12 15.49 -2.80
N ALA A 122 -11.61 14.44 -2.13
CA ALA A 122 -10.98 13.31 -2.81
C ALA A 122 -11.98 12.56 -3.68
N ALA A 123 -13.20 12.36 -3.20
CA ALA A 123 -14.29 11.73 -3.94
C ALA A 123 -14.63 12.55 -5.20
N GLN A 124 -14.97 13.82 -5.05
CA GLN A 124 -15.33 14.71 -6.16
C GLN A 124 -14.24 14.83 -7.22
N ARG A 125 -12.98 14.97 -6.79
CA ARG A 125 -11.84 15.03 -7.73
C ARG A 125 -11.65 13.71 -8.47
N SER A 126 -11.85 12.58 -7.80
CA SER A 126 -11.70 11.27 -8.43
C SER A 126 -12.79 11.00 -9.47
N GLU A 127 -14.02 11.41 -9.21
CA GLU A 127 -15.11 11.38 -10.20
C GLU A 127 -14.77 12.24 -11.42
N THR A 128 -14.27 13.47 -11.20
CA THR A 128 -13.92 14.40 -12.27
C THR A 128 -12.70 13.93 -13.09
N LEU A 129 -11.64 13.44 -12.42
CA LEU A 129 -10.36 13.12 -13.08
C LEU A 129 -10.34 11.72 -13.69
N PHE A 130 -10.99 10.75 -13.05
CA PHE A 130 -10.91 9.35 -13.45
C PHE A 130 -12.24 8.79 -13.97
N GLY A 131 -13.34 9.53 -13.79
CA GLY A 131 -14.67 9.11 -14.24
C GLY A 131 -15.22 7.92 -13.45
N VAL A 132 -14.76 7.67 -12.25
CA VAL A 132 -15.28 6.64 -11.34
C VAL A 132 -16.62 7.08 -10.75
N GLN A 133 -17.45 6.13 -10.30
CA GLN A 133 -18.67 6.39 -9.57
C GLN A 133 -18.45 6.19 -8.07
N VAL A 134 -18.31 7.26 -7.29
CA VAL A 134 -18.09 7.16 -5.83
C VAL A 134 -19.41 6.85 -5.15
N VAL A 135 -19.59 5.62 -4.67
CA VAL A 135 -20.81 5.12 -4.03
C VAL A 135 -20.77 5.21 -2.50
N SER A 136 -19.59 5.42 -1.92
CA SER A 136 -19.43 5.52 -0.47
C SER A 136 -18.19 6.31 -0.10
N VAL A 137 -18.34 7.16 0.90
CA VAL A 137 -17.25 7.79 1.64
C VAL A 137 -17.43 7.51 3.13
N CYS A 138 -16.34 7.19 3.84
CA CYS A 138 -16.36 6.98 5.28
C CYS A 138 -15.05 7.45 5.89
N HIS A 139 -15.10 8.24 6.98
CA HIS A 139 -13.89 8.72 7.65
C HIS A 139 -13.08 7.57 8.25
N GLY A 140 -11.78 7.75 8.41
CA GLY A 140 -10.85 6.71 8.86
C GLY A 140 -10.94 6.33 10.35
N PHE A 141 -11.89 6.88 11.09
CA PHE A 141 -12.04 6.70 12.55
C PHE A 141 -13.26 5.88 12.95
N ALA A 142 -14.02 5.36 11.97
CA ALA A 142 -15.19 4.52 12.24
C ALA A 142 -14.80 3.17 12.83
N GLU A 143 -15.79 2.50 13.44
CA GLU A 143 -15.66 1.16 13.96
C GLU A 143 -15.52 0.13 12.82
N MET A 144 -14.87 -0.99 13.11
CA MET A 144 -14.59 -2.03 12.11
C MET A 144 -15.85 -2.57 11.43
N ASP A 145 -16.93 -2.72 12.19
CA ASP A 145 -18.21 -3.23 11.67
C ASP A 145 -18.88 -2.27 10.68
N THR A 146 -18.65 -0.96 10.84
CA THR A 146 -19.14 0.06 9.90
C THR A 146 -18.63 -0.21 8.48
N TYR A 147 -17.34 -0.50 8.33
CA TYR A 147 -16.75 -0.78 7.00
C TYR A 147 -17.29 -2.08 6.41
N SER A 148 -17.46 -3.12 7.23
CA SER A 148 -18.03 -4.38 6.79
C SER A 148 -19.48 -4.24 6.32
N ASN A 149 -20.30 -3.50 7.07
CA ASN A 149 -21.69 -3.24 6.74
C ASN A 149 -21.82 -2.42 5.43
N LEU A 150 -21.01 -1.37 5.28
CA LEU A 150 -20.96 -0.56 4.05
C LEU A 150 -20.56 -1.41 2.83
N ALA A 151 -19.56 -2.30 2.98
CA ALA A 151 -19.13 -3.19 1.91
C ALA A 151 -20.26 -4.13 1.47
N GLN A 152 -20.94 -4.78 2.42
CA GLN A 152 -22.05 -5.71 2.15
C GLN A 152 -23.25 -5.02 1.49
N GLN A 153 -23.62 -3.83 1.96
CA GLN A 153 -24.78 -3.08 1.46
C GLN A 153 -24.51 -2.47 0.08
N LEU A 154 -23.34 -1.87 -0.12
CA LEU A 154 -23.05 -1.09 -1.31
C LEU A 154 -22.29 -1.87 -2.38
N ARG A 155 -21.67 -3.00 -2.02
CA ARG A 155 -20.90 -3.88 -2.92
C ARG A 155 -20.06 -3.09 -3.94
N PRO A 156 -19.11 -2.24 -3.49
CA PRO A 156 -18.23 -1.52 -4.40
C PRO A 156 -17.28 -2.51 -5.11
N GLU A 157 -16.86 -2.16 -6.31
CA GLU A 157 -15.91 -2.95 -7.09
C GLU A 157 -14.44 -2.60 -6.73
N LEU A 158 -14.24 -1.40 -6.18
CA LEU A 158 -12.95 -0.95 -5.66
C LEU A 158 -13.17 -0.22 -4.32
N ILE A 159 -12.39 -0.60 -3.31
CA ILE A 159 -12.31 0.11 -2.02
C ILE A 159 -10.90 0.65 -1.85
N VAL A 160 -10.75 1.96 -1.70
CA VAL A 160 -9.47 2.60 -1.37
C VAL A 160 -9.46 2.98 0.10
N LEU A 161 -8.60 2.31 0.88
CA LEU A 161 -8.42 2.55 2.30
C LEU A 161 -7.30 3.58 2.53
N GLY A 162 -7.64 4.74 3.08
CA GLY A 162 -6.72 5.84 3.36
C GLY A 162 -6.58 6.15 4.86
N MET A 163 -6.50 5.12 5.71
CA MET A 163 -6.44 5.25 7.17
C MET A 163 -5.02 5.23 7.72
N GLY A 164 -4.06 4.76 6.92
CA GLY A 164 -2.70 4.47 7.33
C GLY A 164 -2.54 3.15 8.09
N MET A 165 -1.29 2.72 8.19
CA MET A 165 -0.86 1.50 8.89
C MET A 165 -0.94 1.69 10.41
N PRO A 166 -1.34 0.71 11.19
CA PRO A 166 -1.74 -0.67 10.82
C PRO A 166 -3.24 -0.84 10.53
N LYS A 167 -4.07 0.21 10.71
CA LYS A 167 -5.55 0.10 10.69
C LYS A 167 -6.07 -0.36 9.33
N GLN A 168 -5.56 0.18 8.24
CA GLN A 168 -6.05 -0.14 6.91
C GLN A 168 -5.83 -1.62 6.54
N GLU A 169 -4.71 -2.24 6.95
CA GLU A 169 -4.46 -3.66 6.69
C GLU A 169 -5.40 -4.55 7.50
N ALA A 170 -5.70 -4.18 8.75
CA ALA A 170 -6.69 -4.89 9.57
C ALA A 170 -8.10 -4.81 8.97
N VAL A 171 -8.49 -3.62 8.47
CA VAL A 171 -9.78 -3.44 7.75
C VAL A 171 -9.78 -4.27 6.47
N ALA A 172 -8.71 -4.23 5.67
CA ALA A 172 -8.61 -4.98 4.43
C ALA A 172 -8.72 -6.49 4.64
N ALA A 173 -8.03 -7.03 5.67
CA ALA A 173 -8.11 -8.44 6.02
C ALA A 173 -9.54 -8.87 6.40
N ARG A 174 -10.27 -8.02 7.14
CA ARG A 174 -11.66 -8.28 7.49
C ARG A 174 -12.61 -8.20 6.28
N LEU A 175 -12.41 -7.24 5.40
CA LEU A 175 -13.22 -7.08 4.18
C LEU A 175 -13.00 -8.23 3.19
N LYS A 176 -11.80 -8.79 3.15
CA LYS A 176 -11.47 -9.96 2.31
C LYS A 176 -12.34 -11.17 2.62
N ALA A 177 -12.84 -11.30 3.86
CA ALA A 177 -13.73 -12.39 4.26
C ALA A 177 -15.16 -12.23 3.73
N ILE A 178 -15.50 -11.08 3.13
CA ILE A 178 -16.81 -10.84 2.52
C ILE A 178 -16.76 -11.34 1.08
N ASP A 179 -17.66 -12.27 0.75
CA ASP A 179 -17.76 -12.81 -0.61
C ASP A 179 -18.35 -11.78 -1.58
N MET A 180 -17.46 -10.99 -2.19
CA MET A 180 -17.81 -10.00 -3.21
C MET A 180 -16.62 -9.76 -4.17
N PRO A 181 -16.84 -9.65 -5.49
CA PRO A 181 -15.80 -9.25 -6.44
C PRO A 181 -15.41 -7.79 -6.15
N CYS A 182 -14.29 -7.60 -5.45
CA CYS A 182 -13.85 -6.28 -5.04
C CYS A 182 -12.32 -6.22 -4.90
N LEU A 183 -11.71 -5.21 -5.48
CA LEU A 183 -10.33 -4.87 -5.18
C LEU A 183 -10.27 -3.95 -3.95
N ILE A 184 -9.52 -4.34 -2.92
CA ILE A 184 -9.33 -3.59 -1.68
C ILE A 184 -7.88 -3.11 -1.64
N VAL A 185 -7.68 -1.79 -1.66
CA VAL A 185 -6.35 -1.17 -1.77
C VAL A 185 -5.98 -0.46 -0.48
N CYS A 186 -4.86 -0.87 0.14
CA CYS A 186 -4.28 -0.21 1.31
C CYS A 186 -3.50 1.06 0.89
N GLY A 187 -4.21 2.16 0.58
CA GLY A 187 -3.67 3.33 -0.10
C GLY A 187 -2.89 4.32 0.77
N GLY A 188 -2.90 4.18 2.10
CA GLY A 188 -2.20 5.09 3.01
C GLY A 188 -2.69 6.53 2.89
N ALA A 189 -1.80 7.45 2.53
CA ALA A 189 -2.11 8.87 2.44
C ALA A 189 -2.72 9.29 1.09
N ILE A 190 -3.12 8.37 0.23
CA ILE A 190 -3.61 8.71 -1.11
C ILE A 190 -4.85 9.63 -1.06
N LEU A 191 -5.76 9.40 -0.11
CA LEU A 191 -6.94 10.23 0.05
C LEU A 191 -6.59 11.65 0.54
N ASP A 192 -5.54 11.80 1.36
CA ASP A 192 -5.00 13.11 1.75
C ASP A 192 -4.44 13.87 0.53
N PHE A 193 -3.79 13.17 -0.41
CA PHE A 193 -3.28 13.77 -1.64
C PHE A 193 -4.41 14.14 -2.62
N LEU A 194 -5.33 13.24 -2.87
CA LEU A 194 -6.48 13.50 -3.74
C LEU A 194 -7.38 14.60 -3.17
N GLY A 195 -7.58 14.62 -1.85
CA GLY A 195 -8.34 15.65 -1.15
C GLY A 195 -7.61 17.00 -1.04
N GLY A 196 -6.31 17.07 -1.35
CA GLY A 196 -5.52 18.31 -1.27
C GLY A 196 -5.08 18.69 0.15
N LYS A 197 -5.23 17.81 1.14
CA LYS A 197 -4.71 17.99 2.50
C LYS A 197 -3.18 18.01 2.51
N VAL A 198 -2.56 17.21 1.66
CA VAL A 198 -1.11 17.07 1.54
C VAL A 198 -0.67 17.35 0.12
N THR A 199 0.36 18.17 -0.02
CA THR A 199 0.98 18.47 -1.32
C THR A 199 2.09 17.49 -1.60
N ARG A 200 2.18 17.00 -2.84
CA ARG A 200 3.29 16.14 -3.26
C ARG A 200 4.60 16.90 -3.38
N ALA A 201 5.70 16.19 -3.14
CA ALA A 201 7.02 16.71 -3.40
C ALA A 201 7.23 17.04 -4.90
N PRO A 202 8.00 18.10 -5.23
CA PRO A 202 8.40 18.38 -6.60
C PRO A 202 9.03 17.17 -7.29
N LEU A 203 8.88 17.07 -8.63
CA LEU A 203 9.33 15.92 -9.41
C LEU A 203 10.81 15.59 -9.22
N TRP A 204 11.67 16.61 -9.12
CA TRP A 204 13.11 16.41 -8.92
C TRP A 204 13.42 15.75 -7.56
N LEU A 205 12.73 16.11 -6.48
CA LEU A 205 12.87 15.47 -5.17
C LEU A 205 12.38 14.02 -5.18
N ARG A 206 11.29 13.74 -5.91
CA ARG A 206 10.78 12.38 -6.08
C ARG A 206 11.76 11.50 -6.86
N ARG A 207 12.37 12.03 -7.93
CA ARG A 207 13.41 11.34 -8.73
C ARG A 207 14.65 11.00 -7.90
N LEU A 208 15.01 11.85 -6.93
CA LEU A 208 16.09 11.62 -5.98
C LEU A 208 15.72 10.66 -4.83
N GLY A 209 14.47 10.18 -4.76
CA GLY A 209 14.01 9.35 -3.65
C GLY A 209 13.84 10.10 -2.32
N CYS A 210 13.81 11.44 -2.35
CA CYS A 210 13.77 12.33 -1.19
C CYS A 210 12.36 12.85 -0.87
N GLU A 211 11.29 12.23 -1.38
CA GLU A 211 9.91 12.60 -1.06
C GLU A 211 9.63 12.53 0.45
N TRP A 212 10.20 11.54 1.13
CA TRP A 212 10.07 11.38 2.58
C TRP A 212 10.59 12.60 3.37
N LEU A 213 11.67 13.26 2.90
CA LEU A 213 12.24 14.45 3.53
C LEU A 213 11.31 15.65 3.38
N PHE A 214 10.74 15.84 2.18
CA PHE A 214 9.74 16.89 1.92
C PHE A 214 8.51 16.71 2.82
N ARG A 215 8.02 15.47 2.97
CA ARG A 215 6.91 15.17 3.87
C ARG A 215 7.26 15.42 5.34
N LEU A 216 8.48 15.07 5.75
CA LEU A 216 8.95 15.34 7.11
C LEU A 216 8.95 16.84 7.42
N MET A 217 9.39 17.69 6.48
CA MET A 217 9.35 19.15 6.64
C MET A 217 7.92 19.71 6.73
N ARG A 218 6.98 19.10 6.06
CA ARG A 218 5.56 19.54 6.08
C ARG A 218 4.81 19.06 7.32
N GLU A 219 5.11 17.87 7.81
CA GLU A 219 4.43 17.23 8.94
C GLU A 219 5.43 16.68 9.98
N PRO A 220 6.28 17.54 10.57
CA PRO A 220 7.39 17.07 11.41
C PRO A 220 6.90 16.28 12.63
N LYS A 221 5.88 16.76 13.32
CA LYS A 221 5.37 16.10 14.55
C LYS A 221 4.86 14.68 14.27
N ARG A 222 4.13 14.48 13.15
CA ARG A 222 3.55 13.18 12.77
C ARG A 222 4.59 12.21 12.23
N LEU A 223 5.55 12.71 11.46
CA LEU A 223 6.47 11.85 10.68
C LEU A 223 7.86 11.70 11.31
N PHE A 224 8.18 12.43 12.38
CA PHE A 224 9.50 12.37 13.03
C PHE A 224 9.87 10.96 13.47
N LYS A 225 9.04 10.31 14.27
CA LYS A 225 9.29 8.93 14.74
C LYS A 225 9.41 7.95 13.56
N ARG A 226 8.57 8.14 12.52
CA ARG A 226 8.56 7.27 11.36
C ARG A 226 9.84 7.37 10.53
N TYR A 227 10.34 8.58 10.27
CA TYR A 227 11.45 8.80 9.36
C TYR A 227 12.78 8.94 10.08
N VAL A 228 12.86 9.76 11.15
CA VAL A 228 14.13 10.03 11.82
C VAL A 228 14.58 8.83 12.68
N MET A 229 13.66 8.15 13.34
CA MET A 229 13.97 6.95 14.12
C MET A 229 13.75 5.67 13.29
N GLY A 230 12.68 5.61 12.51
CA GLY A 230 12.29 4.40 11.78
C GLY A 230 13.21 4.05 10.63
N ASN A 231 13.69 5.02 9.83
CA ASN A 231 14.57 4.72 8.70
C ASN A 231 15.95 4.19 9.16
N PRO A 232 16.66 4.77 10.16
CA PRO A 232 17.88 4.16 10.68
C PRO A 232 17.65 2.76 11.25
N MET A 233 16.56 2.54 11.99
CA MET A 233 16.23 1.22 12.52
C MET A 233 15.95 0.20 11.40
N PHE A 234 15.27 0.61 10.35
CA PHE A 234 15.05 -0.23 9.18
C PHE A 234 16.38 -0.60 8.50
N LEU A 235 17.25 0.39 8.26
CA LEU A 235 18.58 0.16 7.67
C LEU A 235 19.45 -0.77 8.53
N LEU A 236 19.44 -0.58 9.86
CA LEU A 236 20.13 -1.47 10.78
C LEU A 236 19.62 -2.92 10.66
N ARG A 237 18.29 -3.12 10.64
CA ARG A 237 17.70 -4.46 10.46
C ARG A 237 18.02 -5.06 9.11
N THR A 238 18.11 -4.24 8.06
CA THR A 238 18.53 -4.67 6.72
C THR A 238 19.91 -5.33 6.73
N LEU A 239 20.83 -4.91 7.61
CA LEU A 239 22.15 -5.52 7.75
C LEU A 239 22.11 -6.98 8.22
N PHE A 240 21.10 -7.36 8.99
CA PHE A 240 20.92 -8.70 9.54
C PHE A 240 19.95 -9.58 8.71
N CYS A 241 19.31 -9.02 7.67
CA CYS A 241 18.45 -9.79 6.79
C CYS A 241 19.31 -10.62 5.82
N THR A 242 19.07 -11.92 5.75
CA THR A 242 19.77 -12.86 4.87
C THR A 242 18.87 -13.33 3.73
N LYS A 243 19.45 -13.62 2.57
CA LYS A 243 18.76 -14.19 1.40
C LYS A 243 18.19 -15.58 1.73
N SER A 244 17.03 -15.92 1.20
CA SER A 244 16.48 -17.28 1.28
C SER A 244 17.09 -18.16 0.21
N ALA A 245 17.38 -19.41 0.55
CA ALA A 245 17.87 -20.42 -0.41
C ALA A 245 16.85 -20.72 -1.54
N THR A 246 15.59 -20.36 -1.37
CA THR A 246 14.51 -20.59 -2.36
C THR A 246 14.39 -19.51 -3.43
N GLN A 247 14.98 -18.33 -3.25
CA GLN A 247 14.88 -17.24 -4.23
C GLN A 247 15.82 -17.39 -5.44
N ASP A 248 16.76 -18.33 -5.42
CA ASP A 248 17.63 -18.61 -6.57
C ASP A 248 16.92 -19.39 -7.68
N ALA A 249 15.73 -19.97 -7.42
CA ALA A 249 15.00 -20.82 -8.37
C ALA A 249 13.80 -20.14 -9.07
N GLU A 250 13.33 -18.99 -8.63
CA GLU A 250 12.08 -18.38 -9.12
C GLU A 250 12.22 -16.91 -9.54
N ASN A 251 13.07 -16.64 -10.52
CA ASN A 251 12.97 -15.38 -11.28
C ASN A 251 12.00 -15.48 -12.47
N THR A 252 11.04 -16.39 -12.38
CA THR A 252 9.99 -16.58 -13.39
C THR A 252 8.71 -15.90 -12.91
N PRO A 253 8.09 -15.00 -13.70
CA PRO A 253 6.81 -14.41 -13.32
C PRO A 253 5.76 -15.51 -13.16
N ARG A 254 5.10 -15.58 -12.01
CA ARG A 254 3.97 -16.49 -11.80
C ARG A 254 2.80 -16.00 -12.66
N PRO A 255 2.23 -16.86 -13.51
CA PRO A 255 1.02 -16.50 -14.23
C PRO A 255 -0.13 -16.30 -13.23
N PHE A 256 -1.03 -15.36 -13.54
CA PHE A 256 -2.25 -15.06 -12.78
C PHE A 256 -3.28 -16.18 -12.90
#